data_37618d142213716e6cec5e5f3f65e8fa
#
_entry.id   37618d142213716e6cec5e5f3f65e8fa
#
_cell.length_a   1.000
_cell.length_b   1.000
_cell.length_c   1.000
_cell.angle_alpha   90.00
_cell.angle_beta   90.00
_cell.angle_gamma   90.00
#
_symmetry.space_group_name_H-M   'P 1'
#
loop_
_entity.id
_entity.type
_entity.pdbx_description
1 polymer ?
#
loop_
_entity_poly.entity_id
_entity_poly.type
_entity_poly.pdbx_seq_one_letter_code
_entity_poly.pdbx_strand_id
1 'polypeptide(L)'
;VNIQINSSDDNPGVILNATPEDTDKSQVKQYFVDAEGYKGAIIPSANFEPLPIAIAAEKAAITLAHVAHNSLHRTMRLDEDRFSGLSRYLAGPENPNGHAFGATEDSMVSVYAELTELANPVSMHSTPVEGNIEDSASNLPRVAERLNRAANSIIDLYSMELLHATQAIDLRKMKNPNVKLSEKTGALYDVYRAKVPFVAKDRNFSIDLEKGIEILKNYKF
;
A
#
# COMPACT_ATOMS: atom_id res chain seq x y z
N VAL A 1 -4.62 -11.48 9.79
CA VAL A 1 -3.82 -12.57 9.19
C VAL A 1 -3.50 -13.61 10.25
N ASN A 2 -2.77 -13.28 11.32
CA ASN A 2 -2.35 -14.26 12.34
C ASN A 2 -3.51 -15.08 12.95
N ILE A 3 -4.66 -14.47 13.18
CA ILE A 3 -5.85 -15.18 13.67
C ILE A 3 -6.30 -16.21 12.64
N GLN A 4 -6.46 -15.81 11.37
CA GLN A 4 -6.97 -16.66 10.32
C GLN A 4 -6.07 -17.86 10.03
N ILE A 5 -4.76 -17.64 9.90
CA ILE A 5 -3.81 -18.74 9.60
C ILE A 5 -3.59 -19.73 10.76
N ASN A 6 -4.06 -19.39 11.96
CA ASN A 6 -4.02 -20.23 13.15
C ASN A 6 -5.41 -20.75 13.55
N SER A 7 -6.43 -20.49 12.74
CA SER A 7 -7.79 -21.00 12.93
C SER A 7 -7.98 -22.29 12.14
N SER A 8 -8.97 -23.10 12.55
CA SER A 8 -9.43 -24.21 11.72
C SER A 8 -10.21 -23.64 10.53
N ASP A 9 -9.71 -23.88 9.33
CA ASP A 9 -10.21 -23.30 8.08
C ASP A 9 -10.66 -24.31 7.03
N ASP A 10 -10.71 -25.60 7.41
CA ASP A 10 -11.14 -26.64 6.50
C ASP A 10 -12.66 -26.92 6.60
N ASN A 11 -13.24 -27.40 5.51
CA ASN A 11 -14.64 -27.82 5.46
C ASN A 11 -14.78 -29.21 4.78
N PRO A 12 -15.12 -30.23 5.55
CA PRO A 12 -15.39 -30.25 6.99
C PRO A 12 -14.12 -30.19 7.85
N GLY A 13 -14.22 -29.56 9.02
CA GLY A 13 -13.20 -29.69 10.06
C GLY A 13 -13.25 -31.07 10.71
N VAL A 14 -12.08 -31.70 10.90
CA VAL A 14 -11.95 -33.01 11.56
C VAL A 14 -11.30 -32.85 12.93
N ILE A 15 -11.99 -33.28 13.99
CA ILE A 15 -11.49 -33.24 15.36
C ILE A 15 -11.34 -34.65 15.88
N LEU A 16 -10.10 -35.14 16.01
CA LEU A 16 -9.80 -36.47 16.48
C LEU A 16 -10.08 -36.60 17.98
N ASN A 17 -10.57 -37.77 18.39
CA ASN A 17 -10.87 -38.14 19.76
C ASN A 17 -11.92 -37.26 20.47
N ALA A 18 -12.66 -36.44 19.75
CA ALA A 18 -13.76 -35.68 20.33
C ALA A 18 -14.92 -36.59 20.69
N THR A 19 -15.59 -36.32 21.79
CA THR A 19 -16.80 -37.01 22.25
C THR A 19 -17.89 -35.96 22.53
N PRO A 20 -19.18 -36.30 22.27
CA PRO A 20 -20.26 -35.41 22.58
C PRO A 20 -20.40 -35.21 24.09
N GLU A 21 -20.76 -34.01 24.51
CA GLU A 21 -21.18 -33.72 25.87
C GLU A 21 -22.67 -33.97 26.05
N ASP A 22 -23.11 -34.25 27.28
CA ASP A 22 -24.54 -34.45 27.56
C ASP A 22 -25.40 -33.24 27.27
N THR A 23 -24.79 -32.04 27.41
CA THR A 23 -25.39 -30.73 27.14
C THR A 23 -25.50 -30.39 25.67
N ASP A 24 -24.83 -31.14 24.78
CA ASP A 24 -24.86 -30.87 23.35
C ASP A 24 -26.27 -31.10 22.79
N LYS A 25 -26.69 -30.19 21.90
CA LYS A 25 -27.95 -30.35 21.17
C LYS A 25 -27.90 -31.56 20.25
N SER A 26 -29.04 -32.16 20.00
CA SER A 26 -29.15 -33.33 19.09
C SER A 26 -28.55 -33.05 17.69
N GLN A 27 -28.71 -31.84 17.19
CA GLN A 27 -28.12 -31.43 15.91
C GLN A 27 -26.57 -31.41 15.93
N VAL A 28 -25.96 -31.13 17.07
CA VAL A 28 -24.50 -31.16 17.23
C VAL A 28 -24.00 -32.59 17.37
N LYS A 29 -24.73 -33.42 18.12
CA LYS A 29 -24.38 -34.84 18.35
C LYS A 29 -24.27 -35.67 17.07
N GLN A 30 -24.98 -35.31 16.00
CA GLN A 30 -24.91 -36.00 14.71
C GLN A 30 -23.55 -35.90 13.99
N TYR A 31 -22.71 -34.95 14.37
CA TYR A 31 -21.40 -34.77 13.77
C TYR A 31 -20.31 -35.63 14.42
N PHE A 32 -20.61 -36.29 15.53
CA PHE A 32 -19.69 -37.22 16.18
C PHE A 32 -19.71 -38.58 15.52
N VAL A 33 -18.55 -39.18 15.37
CA VAL A 33 -18.34 -40.52 14.82
C VAL A 33 -17.64 -41.37 15.85
N ASP A 34 -18.20 -42.59 16.11
CA ASP A 34 -17.57 -43.64 16.91
C ASP A 34 -17.82 -44.95 16.14
N ALA A 35 -16.92 -45.32 15.24
CA ALA A 35 -17.04 -46.50 14.39
C ALA A 35 -15.66 -47.04 13.99
N GLU A 36 -15.54 -48.38 13.96
CA GLU A 36 -14.37 -49.09 13.46
C GLU A 36 -13.02 -48.67 14.08
N GLY A 37 -13.02 -48.24 15.34
CA GLY A 37 -11.81 -47.80 16.04
C GLY A 37 -11.45 -46.34 15.79
N TYR A 38 -12.24 -45.60 15.04
CA TYR A 38 -12.10 -44.16 14.85
C TYR A 38 -13.12 -43.42 15.70
N LYS A 39 -12.60 -42.39 16.44
CA LYS A 39 -13.41 -41.55 17.32
C LYS A 39 -13.11 -40.10 17.06
N GLY A 40 -14.15 -39.26 16.96
CA GLY A 40 -13.98 -37.86 16.72
C GLY A 40 -15.24 -37.14 16.25
N ALA A 41 -15.10 -35.99 15.69
CA ALA A 41 -16.18 -35.23 15.08
C ALA A 41 -15.78 -34.73 13.69
N ILE A 42 -16.77 -34.70 12.79
CA ILE A 42 -16.67 -34.11 11.45
C ILE A 42 -17.66 -32.96 11.41
N ILE A 43 -17.15 -31.75 11.47
CA ILE A 43 -17.96 -30.53 11.70
C ILE A 43 -17.92 -29.65 10.45
N PRO A 44 -19.07 -29.28 9.88
CA PRO A 44 -19.08 -28.29 8.81
C PRO A 44 -18.57 -26.94 9.34
N SER A 45 -17.76 -26.26 8.54
CA SER A 45 -17.16 -24.99 8.90
C SER A 45 -17.28 -24.00 7.74
N ALA A 46 -17.63 -22.76 8.03
CA ALA A 46 -17.59 -21.65 7.08
C ALA A 46 -16.31 -20.81 7.22
N ASN A 47 -15.39 -21.21 8.10
CA ASN A 47 -14.17 -20.43 8.37
C ASN A 47 -13.09 -20.56 7.28
N PHE A 48 -13.33 -21.39 6.26
CA PHE A 48 -12.47 -21.49 5.07
C PHE A 48 -12.48 -20.20 4.22
N GLU A 49 -13.51 -19.36 4.34
CA GLU A 49 -13.60 -18.08 3.64
C GLU A 49 -12.80 -16.98 4.36
N PRO A 50 -11.67 -16.51 3.79
CA PRO A 50 -10.82 -15.50 4.41
C PRO A 50 -11.33 -14.06 4.19
N LEU A 51 -12.64 -13.84 4.15
CA LEU A 51 -13.27 -12.54 3.93
C LEU A 51 -12.78 -11.45 4.90
N PRO A 52 -12.56 -11.72 6.21
CA PRO A 52 -12.01 -10.70 7.11
C PRO A 52 -10.63 -10.18 6.69
N ILE A 53 -9.80 -11.04 6.10
CA ILE A 53 -8.49 -10.63 5.55
C ILE A 53 -8.67 -9.78 4.29
N ALA A 54 -9.58 -10.20 3.39
CA ALA A 54 -9.86 -9.46 2.17
C ALA A 54 -10.33 -8.02 2.49
N ILE A 55 -11.30 -7.87 3.40
CA ILE A 55 -11.79 -6.54 3.85
C ILE A 55 -10.66 -5.71 4.49
N ALA A 56 -9.82 -6.32 5.32
CA ALA A 56 -8.70 -5.61 5.94
C ALA A 56 -7.67 -5.12 4.91
N ALA A 57 -7.39 -5.92 3.88
CA ALA A 57 -6.50 -5.57 2.79
C ALA A 57 -7.07 -4.45 1.90
N GLU A 58 -8.36 -4.48 1.59
CA GLU A 58 -9.06 -3.41 0.87
C GLU A 58 -9.07 -2.10 1.65
N LYS A 59 -9.30 -2.16 2.97
CA LYS A 59 -9.18 -0.98 3.84
C LYS A 59 -7.76 -0.39 3.79
N ALA A 60 -6.73 -1.22 3.74
CA ALA A 60 -5.36 -0.74 3.59
C ALA A 60 -5.15 -0.05 2.23
N ALA A 61 -5.68 -0.59 1.13
CA ALA A 61 -5.61 0.04 -0.19
C ALA A 61 -6.31 1.41 -0.22
N ILE A 62 -7.49 1.53 0.40
CA ILE A 62 -8.20 2.82 0.55
C ILE A 62 -7.34 3.81 1.34
N THR A 63 -6.69 3.36 2.40
CA THR A 63 -5.80 4.21 3.21
C THR A 63 -4.60 4.71 2.39
N LEU A 64 -4.00 3.85 1.57
CA LEU A 64 -2.91 4.24 0.67
C LEU A 64 -3.35 5.29 -0.35
N ALA A 65 -4.57 5.20 -0.90
CA ALA A 65 -5.10 6.22 -1.80
C ALA A 65 -5.24 7.59 -1.12
N HIS A 66 -5.68 7.65 0.15
CA HIS A 66 -5.70 8.89 0.92
C HIS A 66 -4.31 9.45 1.21
N VAL A 67 -3.35 8.58 1.51
CA VAL A 67 -1.95 8.98 1.71
C VAL A 67 -1.37 9.54 0.40
N ALA A 68 -1.65 8.89 -0.74
CA ALA A 68 -1.25 9.35 -2.06
C ALA A 68 -1.83 10.73 -2.41
N HIS A 69 -3.12 10.96 -2.12
CA HIS A 69 -3.76 12.26 -2.29
C HIS A 69 -3.01 13.38 -1.55
N ASN A 70 -2.64 13.12 -0.29
CA ASN A 70 -1.90 14.10 0.49
C ASN A 70 -0.49 14.35 -0.07
N SER A 71 0.22 13.31 -0.52
CA SER A 71 1.53 13.41 -1.15
C SER A 71 1.47 14.26 -2.41
N LEU A 72 0.56 13.94 -3.33
CA LEU A 72 0.33 14.68 -4.57
C LEU A 72 0.12 16.18 -4.30
N HIS A 73 -0.81 16.52 -3.41
CA HIS A 73 -1.12 17.93 -3.13
C HIS A 73 -0.03 18.67 -2.38
N ARG A 74 0.79 18.01 -1.55
CA ARG A 74 1.98 18.64 -0.97
C ARG A 74 3.00 19.01 -2.04
N THR A 75 3.22 18.09 -2.99
CA THR A 75 4.18 18.28 -4.06
C THR A 75 3.75 19.41 -5.00
N MET A 76 2.49 19.42 -5.46
CA MET A 76 1.95 20.50 -6.28
C MET A 76 2.10 21.88 -5.59
N ARG A 77 1.95 21.94 -4.26
CA ARG A 77 2.15 23.20 -3.54
C ARG A 77 3.62 23.62 -3.41
N LEU A 78 4.56 22.68 -3.48
CA LEU A 78 5.99 23.04 -3.57
C LEU A 78 6.31 23.68 -4.90
N ASP A 79 5.69 23.25 -5.99
CA ASP A 79 5.92 23.73 -7.34
C ASP A 79 5.31 25.11 -7.61
N GLU A 80 4.34 25.54 -6.80
CA GLU A 80 3.76 26.87 -6.89
C GLU A 80 4.49 27.89 -6.00
N ASP A 81 5.03 28.94 -6.61
CA ASP A 81 5.78 30.01 -5.96
C ASP A 81 4.98 30.74 -4.85
N ARG A 82 3.69 30.92 -5.05
CA ARG A 82 2.78 31.56 -4.08
C ARG A 82 2.65 30.77 -2.76
N PHE A 83 2.85 29.44 -2.77
CA PHE A 83 2.80 28.60 -1.58
C PHE A 83 4.18 28.32 -1.01
N SER A 84 5.14 28.01 -1.87
CA SER A 84 6.49 27.61 -1.46
C SER A 84 7.41 28.79 -1.15
N GLY A 85 7.16 29.95 -1.79
CA GLY A 85 8.07 31.09 -1.80
C GLY A 85 9.37 30.81 -2.56
N LEU A 86 9.41 29.74 -3.37
CA LEU A 86 10.54 29.33 -4.21
C LEU A 86 10.27 29.71 -5.67
N SER A 87 11.17 29.33 -6.57
CA SER A 87 10.93 29.44 -8.01
C SER A 87 9.78 28.51 -8.43
N ARG A 88 8.95 28.97 -9.37
CA ARG A 88 7.89 28.14 -9.94
C ARG A 88 8.49 26.85 -10.50
N TYR A 89 7.82 25.73 -10.28
CA TYR A 89 8.28 24.39 -10.64
C TYR A 89 9.68 24.06 -10.10
N LEU A 90 10.07 24.66 -8.97
CA LEU A 90 11.38 24.46 -8.35
C LEU A 90 12.56 24.65 -9.32
N ALA A 91 12.38 25.50 -10.34
CA ALA A 91 13.35 25.77 -11.40
C ALA A 91 14.70 26.19 -10.79
N GLY A 92 15.77 25.56 -11.26
CA GLY A 92 17.13 25.86 -10.81
C GLY A 92 17.64 27.22 -11.31
N PRO A 93 18.67 27.78 -10.68
CA PRO A 93 19.16 29.11 -10.99
C PRO A 93 19.77 29.23 -12.40
N GLU A 94 20.24 28.13 -12.99
CA GLU A 94 20.79 28.10 -14.35
C GLU A 94 19.71 28.00 -15.44
N ASN A 95 18.47 27.65 -15.07
CA ASN A 95 17.31 27.63 -15.97
C ASN A 95 16.05 28.11 -15.24
N PRO A 96 15.90 29.42 -15.00
CA PRO A 96 14.81 29.99 -14.19
C PRO A 96 13.40 29.77 -14.80
N ASN A 97 13.33 29.39 -16.07
CA ASN A 97 12.09 29.05 -16.77
C ASN A 97 11.95 27.53 -16.96
N GLY A 98 12.74 26.72 -16.24
CA GLY A 98 12.68 25.28 -16.28
C GLY A 98 11.30 24.75 -15.87
N HIS A 99 10.89 23.62 -16.47
CA HIS A 99 9.56 23.04 -16.28
C HIS A 99 9.59 21.53 -15.99
N ALA A 100 10.76 20.94 -15.77
CA ALA A 100 10.87 19.49 -15.60
C ALA A 100 10.09 18.97 -14.39
N PHE A 101 10.11 19.73 -13.27
CA PHE A 101 9.32 19.37 -12.09
C PHE A 101 7.81 19.50 -12.33
N GLY A 102 7.36 20.56 -13.02
CA GLY A 102 5.95 20.69 -13.40
C GLY A 102 5.47 19.53 -14.30
N ALA A 103 6.32 19.06 -15.24
CA ALA A 103 6.00 17.90 -16.05
C ALA A 103 5.91 16.58 -15.23
N THR A 104 6.56 16.51 -14.07
CA THR A 104 6.44 15.34 -13.17
C THR A 104 5.07 15.26 -12.52
N GLU A 105 4.34 16.38 -12.37
CA GLU A 105 2.98 16.41 -11.83
C GLU A 105 2.04 15.48 -12.63
N ASP A 106 2.15 15.45 -13.97
CA ASP A 106 1.34 14.57 -14.81
C ASP A 106 1.57 13.09 -14.47
N SER A 107 2.84 12.72 -14.23
CA SER A 107 3.19 11.36 -13.80
C SER A 107 2.62 11.05 -12.42
N MET A 108 2.67 11.99 -11.48
CA MET A 108 2.10 11.83 -10.13
C MET A 108 0.59 11.67 -10.17
N VAL A 109 -0.10 12.44 -11.01
CA VAL A 109 -1.56 12.32 -11.20
C VAL A 109 -1.91 10.95 -11.78
N SER A 110 -1.14 10.44 -12.73
CA SER A 110 -1.34 9.11 -13.31
C SER A 110 -1.19 8.00 -12.26
N VAL A 111 -0.14 8.05 -11.44
CA VAL A 111 0.07 7.09 -10.33
C VAL A 111 -1.03 7.21 -9.27
N TYR A 112 -1.47 8.42 -8.96
CA TYR A 112 -2.59 8.63 -8.04
C TYR A 112 -3.91 8.06 -8.60
N ALA A 113 -4.17 8.22 -9.88
CA ALA A 113 -5.36 7.63 -10.54
C ALA A 113 -5.33 6.10 -10.44
N GLU A 114 -4.18 5.45 -10.66
CA GLU A 114 -4.02 4.02 -10.44
C GLU A 114 -4.30 3.62 -8.98
N LEU A 115 -3.75 4.35 -8.01
CA LEU A 115 -3.98 4.08 -6.59
C LEU A 115 -5.46 4.20 -6.20
N THR A 116 -6.19 5.17 -6.75
CA THR A 116 -7.63 5.30 -6.51
C THR A 116 -8.44 4.18 -7.18
N GLU A 117 -8.02 3.72 -8.36
CA GLU A 117 -8.63 2.55 -9.00
C GLU A 117 -8.39 1.28 -8.18
N LEU A 118 -7.16 1.06 -7.69
CA LEU A 118 -6.79 -0.09 -6.86
C LEU A 118 -7.51 -0.10 -5.50
N ALA A 119 -7.93 1.06 -5.01
CA ALA A 119 -8.70 1.20 -3.77
C ALA A 119 -10.17 0.76 -3.89
N ASN A 120 -10.71 0.54 -5.10
CA ASN A 120 -12.06 0.03 -5.26
C ASN A 120 -12.15 -1.42 -4.79
N PRO A 121 -13.10 -1.76 -3.87
CA PRO A 121 -13.25 -3.12 -3.39
C PRO A 121 -13.65 -4.11 -4.48
N VAL A 122 -13.09 -5.30 -4.44
CA VAL A 122 -13.41 -6.43 -5.35
C VAL A 122 -13.83 -7.70 -4.61
N SER A 123 -13.71 -7.72 -3.28
CA SER A 123 -14.12 -8.86 -2.45
C SER A 123 -15.62 -9.19 -2.58
N MET A 124 -16.43 -8.19 -2.90
CA MET A 124 -17.88 -8.37 -3.08
C MET A 124 -18.28 -8.91 -4.47
N HIS A 125 -17.34 -9.03 -5.40
CA HIS A 125 -17.62 -9.49 -6.77
C HIS A 125 -17.62 -11.02 -6.82
N SER A 126 -18.55 -11.63 -6.12
CA SER A 126 -18.80 -13.08 -6.18
C SER A 126 -20.21 -13.35 -6.66
N THR A 127 -20.42 -14.54 -7.18
CA THR A 127 -21.72 -15.07 -7.59
C THR A 127 -21.75 -16.55 -7.27
N PRO A 128 -22.91 -17.11 -6.87
CA PRO A 128 -23.03 -18.53 -6.64
C PRO A 128 -22.63 -19.35 -7.86
N VAL A 129 -21.82 -20.38 -7.64
CA VAL A 129 -21.36 -21.32 -8.66
C VAL A 129 -21.67 -22.75 -8.25
N GLU A 130 -21.35 -23.73 -9.11
CA GLU A 130 -21.56 -25.16 -8.86
C GLU A 130 -23.00 -25.53 -8.42
N GLY A 131 -23.99 -24.94 -9.09
CA GLY A 131 -25.39 -25.17 -8.76
C GLY A 131 -25.81 -24.54 -7.42
N ASN A 132 -25.20 -23.45 -7.01
CA ASN A 132 -25.37 -22.72 -5.75
C ASN A 132 -24.83 -23.48 -4.51
N ILE A 133 -23.92 -24.41 -4.69
CA ILE A 133 -23.22 -25.06 -3.57
C ILE A 133 -22.17 -24.11 -3.01
N GLU A 134 -21.42 -23.46 -3.90
CA GLU A 134 -20.46 -22.42 -3.54
C GLU A 134 -21.12 -21.05 -3.74
N ASP A 135 -21.64 -20.48 -2.69
CA ASP A 135 -22.48 -19.29 -2.71
C ASP A 135 -21.72 -17.99 -2.38
N SER A 136 -20.49 -18.08 -1.90
CA SER A 136 -19.68 -16.94 -1.52
C SER A 136 -18.20 -17.16 -1.80
N ALA A 137 -17.51 -16.10 -2.22
CA ALA A 137 -16.06 -16.05 -2.37
C ALA A 137 -15.52 -14.68 -1.97
N SER A 138 -14.37 -14.67 -1.30
CA SER A 138 -13.74 -13.43 -0.83
C SER A 138 -12.87 -12.75 -1.88
N ASN A 139 -12.56 -13.40 -2.99
CA ASN A 139 -11.59 -12.95 -3.99
C ASN A 139 -10.22 -12.55 -3.40
N LEU A 140 -9.82 -13.14 -2.27
CA LEU A 140 -8.59 -12.76 -1.55
C LEU A 140 -7.34 -12.74 -2.44
N PRO A 141 -7.07 -13.68 -3.35
CA PRO A 141 -5.90 -13.60 -4.22
C PRO A 141 -5.89 -12.31 -5.06
N ARG A 142 -7.05 -11.92 -5.59
CA ARG A 142 -7.20 -10.68 -6.36
C ARG A 142 -7.02 -9.44 -5.50
N VAL A 143 -7.59 -9.44 -4.29
CA VAL A 143 -7.43 -8.35 -3.32
C VAL A 143 -5.96 -8.19 -2.92
N ALA A 144 -5.26 -9.29 -2.65
CA ALA A 144 -3.85 -9.28 -2.28
C ALA A 144 -2.95 -8.74 -3.41
N GLU A 145 -3.21 -9.15 -4.66
CA GLU A 145 -2.51 -8.63 -5.83
C GLU A 145 -2.69 -7.12 -5.96
N ARG A 146 -3.93 -6.62 -5.83
CA ARG A 146 -4.24 -5.17 -5.89
C ARG A 146 -3.56 -4.39 -4.78
N LEU A 147 -3.58 -4.90 -3.55
CA LEU A 147 -2.87 -4.27 -2.44
C LEU A 147 -1.35 -4.22 -2.68
N ASN A 148 -0.76 -5.30 -3.19
CA ASN A 148 0.67 -5.33 -3.53
C ASN A 148 1.02 -4.29 -4.61
N ARG A 149 0.20 -4.15 -5.65
CA ARG A 149 0.35 -3.09 -6.66
C ARG A 149 0.26 -1.71 -6.02
N ALA A 150 -0.77 -1.46 -5.19
CA ALA A 150 -0.93 -0.18 -4.50
C ALA A 150 0.28 0.15 -3.60
N ALA A 151 0.86 -0.84 -2.92
CA ALA A 151 2.06 -0.67 -2.10
C ALA A 151 3.31 -0.33 -2.93
N ASN A 152 3.41 -0.80 -4.16
CA ASN A 152 4.50 -0.39 -5.07
C ASN A 152 4.25 1.02 -5.64
N SER A 153 3.04 1.30 -6.12
CA SER A 153 2.69 2.61 -6.69
C SER A 153 2.85 3.76 -5.69
N ILE A 154 2.60 3.54 -4.39
CA ILE A 154 2.84 4.58 -3.38
C ILE A 154 4.35 4.88 -3.21
N ILE A 155 5.22 3.90 -3.39
CA ILE A 155 6.68 4.11 -3.35
C ILE A 155 7.13 4.94 -4.55
N ASP A 156 6.57 4.70 -5.74
CA ASP A 156 6.83 5.49 -6.95
C ASP A 156 6.42 6.95 -6.73
N LEU A 157 5.22 7.18 -6.18
CA LEU A 157 4.74 8.52 -5.85
C LEU A 157 5.64 9.22 -4.83
N TYR A 158 6.06 8.53 -3.78
CA TYR A 158 6.99 9.08 -2.78
C TYR A 158 8.38 9.35 -3.33
N SER A 159 8.84 8.61 -4.34
CA SER A 159 10.09 8.91 -5.03
C SER A 159 10.01 10.27 -5.74
N MET A 160 8.87 10.56 -6.38
CA MET A 160 8.61 11.85 -7.01
C MET A 160 8.54 12.97 -5.95
N GLU A 161 7.80 12.78 -4.85
CA GLU A 161 7.75 13.73 -3.74
C GLU A 161 9.14 13.99 -3.15
N LEU A 162 9.98 12.97 -2.97
CA LEU A 162 11.32 13.08 -2.42
C LEU A 162 12.24 13.91 -3.33
N LEU A 163 12.13 13.73 -4.65
CA LEU A 163 12.84 14.54 -5.64
C LEU A 163 12.48 16.03 -5.49
N HIS A 164 11.18 16.35 -5.43
CA HIS A 164 10.71 17.73 -5.25
C HIS A 164 11.12 18.31 -3.88
N ALA A 165 10.91 17.54 -2.81
CA ALA A 165 11.22 17.99 -1.46
C ALA A 165 12.70 18.31 -1.27
N THR A 166 13.59 17.48 -1.80
CA THR A 166 15.04 17.73 -1.71
C THR A 166 15.47 18.91 -2.57
N GLN A 167 14.90 19.08 -3.76
CA GLN A 167 15.12 20.28 -4.58
C GLN A 167 14.67 21.55 -3.86
N ALA A 168 13.49 21.54 -3.24
CA ALA A 168 12.98 22.66 -2.46
C ALA A 168 13.88 23.01 -1.26
N ILE A 169 14.43 22.00 -0.58
CA ILE A 169 15.40 22.19 0.51
C ILE A 169 16.65 22.93 0.00
N ASP A 170 17.20 22.51 -1.14
CA ASP A 170 18.39 23.14 -1.72
C ASP A 170 18.13 24.59 -2.09
N LEU A 171 17.03 24.87 -2.78
CA LEU A 171 16.64 26.23 -3.13
C LEU A 171 16.43 27.11 -1.88
N ARG A 172 15.88 26.54 -0.80
CA ARG A 172 15.77 27.26 0.48
C ARG A 172 17.12 27.53 1.13
N LYS A 173 18.04 26.55 1.10
CA LYS A 173 19.41 26.71 1.60
C LYS A 173 20.17 27.76 0.80
N MET A 174 19.95 27.87 -0.51
CA MET A 174 20.54 28.93 -1.34
C MET A 174 20.03 30.33 -0.95
N LYS A 175 18.74 30.46 -0.59
CA LYS A 175 18.16 31.72 -0.11
C LYS A 175 18.56 32.04 1.33
N ASN A 176 18.69 31.05 2.19
CA ASN A 176 19.04 31.18 3.59
C ASN A 176 19.93 30.01 4.03
N PRO A 177 21.26 30.21 4.10
CA PRO A 177 22.20 29.16 4.53
C PRO A 177 21.99 28.64 5.96
N ASN A 178 21.21 29.34 6.79
CA ASN A 178 20.92 28.94 8.17
C ASN A 178 19.75 27.94 8.29
N VAL A 179 19.16 27.49 7.18
CA VAL A 179 18.10 26.46 7.20
C VAL A 179 18.66 25.18 7.78
N LYS A 180 18.03 24.72 8.88
CA LYS A 180 18.36 23.46 9.54
C LYS A 180 17.27 22.43 9.30
N LEU A 181 17.68 21.20 9.07
CA LEU A 181 16.79 20.05 9.02
C LEU A 181 16.82 19.34 10.39
N SER A 182 15.75 18.63 10.73
CA SER A 182 15.80 17.71 11.86
C SER A 182 16.78 16.57 11.58
N GLU A 183 17.25 15.89 12.61
CA GLU A 183 18.22 14.79 12.47
C GLU A 183 17.77 13.75 11.44
N LYS A 184 16.56 13.21 11.56
CA LYS A 184 16.03 12.20 10.62
C LYS A 184 15.84 12.73 9.21
N THR A 185 15.30 13.94 9.07
CA THR A 185 15.11 14.54 7.74
C THR A 185 16.46 14.87 7.09
N GLY A 186 17.44 15.33 7.87
CA GLY A 186 18.78 15.56 7.40
C GLY A 186 19.47 14.31 6.93
N ALA A 187 19.39 13.22 7.70
CA ALA A 187 19.97 11.94 7.32
C ALA A 187 19.39 11.39 6.01
N LEU A 188 18.07 11.43 5.82
CA LEU A 188 17.44 11.00 4.56
C LEU A 188 17.86 11.92 3.39
N TYR A 189 17.88 13.25 3.61
CA TYR A 189 18.33 14.21 2.61
C TYR A 189 19.77 13.92 2.16
N ASP A 190 20.70 13.67 3.10
CA ASP A 190 22.10 13.38 2.80
C ASP A 190 22.26 12.08 2.01
N VAL A 191 21.57 11.02 2.40
CA VAL A 191 21.54 9.75 1.66
C VAL A 191 21.01 9.94 0.24
N TYR A 192 19.94 10.72 0.09
CA TYR A 192 19.37 10.99 -1.23
C TYR A 192 20.34 11.82 -2.09
N ARG A 193 20.90 12.91 -1.57
CA ARG A 193 21.80 13.79 -2.32
C ARG A 193 23.15 13.14 -2.67
N ALA A 194 23.56 12.11 -1.95
CA ALA A 194 24.72 11.31 -2.33
C ALA A 194 24.51 10.54 -3.66
N LYS A 195 23.26 10.24 -4.04
CA LYS A 195 22.91 9.52 -5.26
C LYS A 195 22.27 10.38 -6.34
N VAL A 196 21.50 11.39 -5.95
CA VAL A 196 20.71 12.27 -6.84
C VAL A 196 21.19 13.70 -6.68
N PRO A 197 21.90 14.27 -7.67
CA PRO A 197 22.41 15.65 -7.56
C PRO A 197 21.29 16.69 -7.68
N PHE A 198 21.56 17.90 -7.21
CA PHE A 198 20.69 19.06 -7.42
C PHE A 198 20.39 19.27 -8.91
N VAL A 199 19.19 19.72 -9.22
CA VAL A 199 18.73 20.00 -10.59
C VAL A 199 18.95 21.49 -10.90
N ALA A 200 20.12 21.82 -11.43
CA ALA A 200 20.44 23.18 -11.87
C ALA A 200 19.76 23.52 -13.21
N LYS A 201 19.66 22.53 -14.11
CA LYS A 201 18.97 22.59 -15.40
C LYS A 201 18.06 21.38 -15.56
N ASP A 202 17.00 21.52 -16.33
CA ASP A 202 16.10 20.42 -16.67
C ASP A 202 16.86 19.24 -17.26
N ARG A 203 16.50 18.04 -16.81
CA ARG A 203 17.02 16.76 -17.30
C ARG A 203 15.96 15.68 -17.21
N ASN A 204 16.22 14.53 -17.79
CA ASN A 204 15.38 13.35 -17.59
C ASN A 204 15.51 12.84 -16.15
N PHE A 205 14.38 12.69 -15.45
CA PHE A 205 14.31 12.26 -14.06
C PHE A 205 14.19 10.75 -13.87
N SER A 206 14.04 9.95 -14.93
CA SER A 206 13.81 8.50 -14.79
C SER A 206 14.84 7.82 -13.89
N ILE A 207 16.14 8.11 -14.12
CA ILE A 207 17.23 7.54 -13.30
C ILE A 207 17.19 8.08 -11.86
N ASP A 208 16.83 9.34 -11.67
CA ASP A 208 16.73 9.96 -10.35
C ASP A 208 15.57 9.33 -9.55
N LEU A 209 14.45 9.05 -10.20
CA LEU A 209 13.28 8.38 -9.61
C LEU A 209 13.59 6.93 -9.25
N GLU A 210 14.28 6.17 -10.11
CA GLU A 210 14.72 4.81 -9.80
C GLU A 210 15.61 4.77 -8.54
N LYS A 211 16.55 5.70 -8.42
CA LYS A 211 17.39 5.85 -7.22
C LYS A 211 16.56 6.20 -5.98
N GLY A 212 15.55 7.07 -6.13
CA GLY A 212 14.63 7.41 -5.06
C GLY A 212 13.84 6.18 -4.57
N ILE A 213 13.32 5.36 -5.49
CA ILE A 213 12.64 4.09 -5.19
C ILE A 213 13.58 3.14 -4.44
N GLU A 214 14.81 2.98 -4.92
CA GLU A 214 15.82 2.13 -4.26
C GLU A 214 16.09 2.61 -2.82
N ILE A 215 16.25 3.92 -2.63
CA ILE A 215 16.47 4.49 -1.31
C ILE A 215 15.26 4.21 -0.41
N LEU A 216 14.04 4.51 -0.85
CA LEU A 216 12.83 4.33 -0.04
C LEU A 216 12.58 2.87 0.36
N LYS A 217 12.93 1.90 -0.50
CA LYS A 217 12.80 0.46 -0.20
C LYS A 217 13.84 -0.04 0.82
N ASN A 218 15.00 0.59 0.91
CA ASN A 218 16.11 0.11 1.72
C ASN A 218 16.45 0.99 2.94
N TYR A 219 15.91 2.21 3.01
CA TYR A 219 16.16 3.13 4.13
C TYR A 219 15.45 2.65 5.40
N LYS A 220 16.18 2.60 6.50
CA LYS A 220 15.62 2.29 7.83
C LYS A 220 15.34 3.60 8.56
N PHE A 221 14.06 3.92 8.70
CA PHE A 221 13.56 5.13 9.35
C PHE A 221 13.66 5.10 10.88
#